data_6286188939992d9440af009bcdc68488
#
_entry.id   6286188939992d9440af009bcdc68488
#
_cell.length_a   1.000
_cell.length_b   1.000
_cell.length_c   1.000
_cell.angle_alpha   90.00
_cell.angle_beta   90.00
_cell.angle_gamma   90.00
#
_symmetry.space_group_name_H-M   'P 1'
#
loop_
_entity.id
_entity.type
_entity.pdbx_description
1 polymer ?
#
loop_
_entity_poly.entity_id
_entity_poly.type
_entity_poly.pdbx_seq_one_letter_code
_entity_poly.pdbx_strand_id
1 'polypeptide(L)'
;MCILSPIFLHTTPSGKVLPWLITIAAGAALVLQVWNFQAFNGYALLGVISSFCTASAYTCIGRLTEKGGHSGAEIVFYFQIYSMIGGALLMIGHMVMPSGVDWVWIFFMSLSALFAQVALTWGCTHIPPVIVTFAMYTGILFHILAGWFLWGERLTLFSWTGGAVIVFGSAMLLWKTRKS
;
A
#
# COMPACT_ATOMS: atom_id res chain seq x y z
N MET A 1 0.68 0.12 9.47
CA MET A 1 -0.38 -0.72 10.08
C MET A 1 0.04 -1.32 11.42
N CYS A 2 1.09 -2.10 11.53
CA CYS A 2 1.44 -2.79 12.79
C CYS A 2 1.82 -1.86 13.96
N ILE A 3 2.35 -0.67 13.70
CA ILE A 3 2.66 0.34 14.74
C ILE A 3 1.39 1.09 15.18
N LEU A 4 0.43 1.28 14.29
CA LEU A 4 -0.84 1.95 14.55
C LEU A 4 -1.91 0.99 15.12
N SER A 5 -1.77 -0.31 14.89
CA SER A 5 -2.69 -1.34 15.37
C SER A 5 -2.88 -1.31 16.90
N PRO A 6 -1.84 -1.20 17.76
CA PRO A 6 -2.04 -1.11 19.21
C PRO A 6 -2.78 0.17 19.63
N ILE A 7 -2.56 1.28 18.91
CA ILE A 7 -3.18 2.57 19.24
C ILE A 7 -4.67 2.57 18.87
N PHE A 8 -5.01 1.97 17.73
CA PHE A 8 -6.35 2.04 17.17
C PHE A 8 -7.20 0.77 17.40
N LEU A 9 -6.63 -0.42 17.45
CA LEU A 9 -7.36 -1.70 17.57
C LEU A 9 -7.21 -2.38 18.93
N HIS A 10 -6.40 -1.84 19.86
CA HIS A 10 -6.05 -2.49 21.14
C HIS A 10 -5.52 -3.93 20.97
N THR A 11 -5.11 -4.32 19.76
CA THR A 11 -4.51 -5.62 19.47
C THR A 11 -3.00 -5.43 19.38
N THR A 12 -2.30 -5.83 20.42
CA THR A 12 -0.82 -5.87 20.37
C THR A 12 -0.38 -6.95 19.40
N PRO A 13 0.43 -6.63 18.39
CA PRO A 13 1.01 -7.67 17.54
C PRO A 13 1.79 -8.63 18.44
N SER A 14 1.53 -9.92 18.32
CA SER A 14 2.28 -10.93 19.06
C SER A 14 3.77 -10.68 18.87
N GLY A 15 4.56 -10.64 19.96
CA GLY A 15 6.01 -10.42 19.87
C GLY A 15 6.73 -11.38 18.93
N LYS A 16 6.08 -12.48 18.56
CA LYS A 16 6.55 -13.46 17.57
C LYS A 16 6.50 -12.95 16.11
N VAL A 17 5.71 -11.89 15.85
CA VAL A 17 5.50 -11.31 14.50
C VAL A 17 6.48 -10.15 14.23
N LEU A 18 6.91 -9.48 15.30
CA LEU A 18 7.76 -8.29 15.22
C LEU A 18 9.08 -8.48 14.43
N PRO A 19 9.86 -9.57 14.65
CA PRO A 19 11.11 -9.77 13.91
C PRO A 19 10.89 -9.87 12.38
N TRP A 20 9.81 -10.49 11.95
CA TRP A 20 9.49 -10.63 10.53
C TRP A 20 9.06 -9.31 9.89
N LEU A 21 8.36 -8.47 10.64
CA LEU A 21 8.03 -7.10 10.20
C LEU A 21 9.27 -6.25 10.03
N ILE A 22 10.24 -6.37 10.96
CA ILE A 22 11.54 -5.68 10.85
C ILE A 22 12.30 -6.18 9.62
N THR A 23 12.31 -7.49 9.37
CA THR A 23 12.95 -8.07 8.18
C THR A 23 12.34 -7.54 6.89
N ILE A 24 11.01 -7.47 6.80
CA ILE A 24 10.31 -6.92 5.63
C ILE A 24 10.62 -5.42 5.46
N ALA A 25 10.63 -4.65 6.55
CA ALA A 25 10.98 -3.24 6.52
C ALA A 25 12.42 -3.01 6.07
N ALA A 26 13.36 -3.84 6.53
CA ALA A 26 14.75 -3.82 6.07
C ALA A 26 14.86 -4.15 4.57
N GLY A 27 14.11 -5.15 4.08
CA GLY A 27 14.04 -5.46 2.66
C GLY A 27 13.50 -4.29 1.83
N ALA A 28 12.45 -3.61 2.31
CA ALA A 28 11.92 -2.42 1.66
C ALA A 28 12.93 -1.27 1.65
N ALA A 29 13.65 -1.05 2.74
CA ALA A 29 14.71 -0.05 2.81
C ALA A 29 15.86 -0.34 1.82
N LEU A 30 16.21 -1.64 1.63
CA LEU A 30 17.18 -2.07 0.62
C LEU A 30 16.71 -1.76 -0.80
N VAL A 31 15.45 -2.06 -1.13
CA VAL A 31 14.87 -1.76 -2.45
C VAL A 31 14.86 -0.26 -2.72
N LEU A 32 14.43 0.53 -1.74
CA LEU A 32 14.34 1.99 -1.85
C LEU A 32 15.69 2.71 -1.74
N GLN A 33 16.76 1.98 -1.39
CA GLN A 33 18.11 2.53 -1.21
C GLN A 33 18.12 3.80 -0.33
N VAL A 34 17.44 3.74 0.82
CA VAL A 34 17.21 4.90 1.71
C VAL A 34 18.51 5.59 2.20
N TRP A 35 19.67 4.95 2.05
CA TRP A 35 21.00 5.54 2.34
C TRP A 35 21.53 6.43 1.22
N ASN A 36 20.91 6.43 0.05
CA ASN A 36 21.30 7.31 -1.04
C ASN A 36 20.70 8.70 -0.82
N PHE A 37 21.35 9.50 0.01
CA PHE A 37 20.90 10.82 0.44
C PHE A 37 20.67 11.82 -0.71
N GLN A 38 21.17 11.56 -1.92
CA GLN A 38 20.88 12.40 -3.07
C GLN A 38 19.41 12.31 -3.53
N ALA A 39 18.72 11.22 -3.16
CA ALA A 39 17.29 11.06 -3.42
C ALA A 39 16.39 11.65 -2.30
N PHE A 40 16.99 12.07 -1.17
CA PHE A 40 16.24 12.60 -0.02
C PHE A 40 15.96 14.10 -0.22
N ASN A 41 14.99 14.38 -1.08
CA ASN A 41 14.45 15.71 -1.29
C ASN A 41 13.11 15.88 -0.52
N GLY A 42 12.56 17.10 -0.55
CA GLY A 42 11.27 17.37 0.12
C GLY A 42 10.13 16.44 -0.30
N TYR A 43 10.19 15.84 -1.50
CA TYR A 43 9.21 14.88 -2.00
C TYR A 43 9.28 13.54 -1.26
N ALA A 44 10.46 13.12 -0.76
CA ALA A 44 10.59 11.92 0.06
C ALA A 44 9.84 12.07 1.40
N LEU A 45 9.85 13.27 1.98
CA LEU A 45 9.08 13.58 3.19
C LEU A 45 7.57 13.46 2.93
N LEU A 46 7.08 13.95 1.79
CA LEU A 46 5.68 13.78 1.38
C LEU A 46 5.32 12.29 1.24
N GLY A 47 6.23 11.45 0.74
CA GLY A 47 6.05 9.99 0.68
C GLY A 47 5.88 9.36 2.06
N VAL A 48 6.66 9.79 3.05
CA VAL A 48 6.53 9.30 4.44
C VAL A 48 5.18 9.71 5.03
N ILE A 49 4.76 10.96 4.86
CA ILE A 49 3.46 11.46 5.32
C ILE A 49 2.33 10.68 4.65
N SER A 50 2.39 10.48 3.34
CA SER A 50 1.42 9.70 2.57
C SER A 50 1.31 8.27 3.10
N SER A 51 2.43 7.61 3.38
CA SER A 51 2.46 6.25 3.94
C SER A 51 1.79 6.18 5.32
N PHE A 52 1.98 7.19 6.15
CA PHE A 52 1.33 7.28 7.46
C PHE A 52 -0.18 7.46 7.32
N CYS A 53 -0.63 8.38 6.45
CA CYS A 53 -2.05 8.59 6.17
C CYS A 53 -2.72 7.33 5.62
N THR A 54 -2.04 6.63 4.69
CA THR A 54 -2.53 5.39 4.10
C THR A 54 -2.67 4.29 5.16
N ALA A 55 -1.67 4.11 6.02
CA ALA A 55 -1.72 3.13 7.10
C ALA A 55 -2.86 3.44 8.10
N SER A 56 -3.09 4.71 8.39
CA SER A 56 -4.21 5.16 9.24
C SER A 56 -5.55 4.86 8.58
N ALA A 57 -5.72 5.16 7.29
CA ALA A 57 -6.93 4.90 6.55
C ALA A 57 -7.30 3.40 6.55
N TYR A 58 -6.35 2.50 6.29
CA TYR A 58 -6.62 1.06 6.32
C TYR A 58 -6.96 0.53 7.72
N THR A 59 -6.38 1.13 8.75
CA THR A 59 -6.74 0.78 10.14
C THR A 59 -8.16 1.24 10.46
N CYS A 60 -8.57 2.40 9.97
CA CYS A 60 -9.94 2.91 10.12
C CYS A 60 -10.97 2.04 9.37
N ILE A 61 -10.64 1.55 8.16
CA ILE A 61 -11.51 0.64 7.40
C ILE A 61 -11.83 -0.61 8.23
N GLY A 62 -10.82 -1.26 8.81
CA GLY A 62 -11.03 -2.43 9.67
C GLY A 62 -11.96 -2.13 10.85
N ARG A 63 -11.81 -0.97 11.50
CA ARG A 63 -12.67 -0.58 12.62
C ARG A 63 -14.12 -0.25 12.23
N LEU A 64 -14.31 0.41 11.12
CA LEU A 64 -15.65 0.78 10.64
C LEU A 64 -16.49 -0.45 10.35
N THR A 65 -15.88 -1.52 9.85
CA THR A 65 -16.57 -2.78 9.61
C THR A 65 -16.81 -3.59 10.88
N GLU A 66 -15.86 -3.63 11.84
CA GLU A 66 -16.04 -4.39 13.08
C GLU A 66 -17.08 -3.76 14.03
N LYS A 67 -17.05 -2.44 14.19
CA LYS A 67 -17.85 -1.74 15.21
C LYS A 67 -19.02 -0.94 14.67
N GLY A 68 -18.98 -0.56 13.40
CA GLY A 68 -19.91 0.41 12.83
C GLY A 68 -21.03 -0.20 11.98
N GLY A 69 -20.99 -1.48 11.66
CA GLY A 69 -21.97 -2.12 10.78
C GLY A 69 -21.98 -1.57 9.34
N HIS A 70 -20.95 -0.81 8.94
CA HIS A 70 -20.84 -0.27 7.59
C HIS A 70 -20.38 -1.33 6.61
N SER A 71 -21.02 -1.39 5.45
CA SER A 71 -20.62 -2.33 4.40
C SER A 71 -19.34 -1.87 3.70
N GLY A 72 -18.55 -2.82 3.19
CA GLY A 72 -17.36 -2.49 2.39
C GLY A 72 -17.70 -1.62 1.16
N ALA A 73 -18.89 -1.79 0.58
CA ALA A 73 -19.36 -0.99 -0.54
C ALA A 73 -19.57 0.49 -0.17
N GLU A 74 -20.16 0.75 0.99
CA GLU A 74 -20.31 2.13 1.51
C GLU A 74 -18.96 2.80 1.71
N ILE A 75 -18.01 2.10 2.29
CA ILE A 75 -16.64 2.61 2.52
C ILE A 75 -15.99 3.00 1.19
N VAL A 76 -16.06 2.13 0.18
CA VAL A 76 -15.52 2.41 -1.16
C VAL A 76 -16.22 3.61 -1.79
N PHE A 77 -17.55 3.69 -1.69
CA PHE A 77 -18.34 4.78 -2.25
C PHE A 77 -17.93 6.15 -1.67
N TYR A 78 -17.88 6.26 -0.34
CA TYR A 78 -17.45 7.51 0.30
C TYR A 78 -15.98 7.84 0.00
N PHE A 79 -15.10 6.85 -0.02
CA PHE A 79 -13.71 7.05 -0.40
C PHE A 79 -13.58 7.65 -1.81
N GLN A 80 -14.33 7.14 -2.78
CA GLN A 80 -14.33 7.66 -4.15
C GLN A 80 -14.86 9.09 -4.23
N ILE A 81 -15.93 9.42 -3.51
CA ILE A 81 -16.48 10.78 -3.48
C ILE A 81 -15.43 11.77 -2.92
N TYR A 82 -14.85 11.46 -1.75
CA TYR A 82 -13.86 12.35 -1.15
C TYR A 82 -12.59 12.46 -2.00
N SER A 83 -12.16 11.39 -2.63
CA SER A 83 -11.02 11.41 -3.56
C SER A 83 -11.31 12.26 -4.80
N MET A 84 -12.53 12.19 -5.34
CA MET A 84 -12.97 13.02 -6.47
C MET A 84 -12.99 14.50 -6.09
N ILE A 85 -13.56 14.84 -4.94
CA ILE A 85 -13.58 16.23 -4.46
C ILE A 85 -12.15 16.74 -4.23
N GLY A 86 -11.31 15.97 -3.55
CA GLY A 86 -9.91 16.32 -3.30
C GLY A 86 -9.11 16.48 -4.58
N GLY A 87 -9.28 15.58 -5.54
CA GLY A 87 -8.66 15.68 -6.86
C GLY A 87 -9.12 16.91 -7.65
N ALA A 88 -10.42 17.19 -7.65
CA ALA A 88 -10.99 18.37 -8.31
C ALA A 88 -10.43 19.67 -7.73
N LEU A 89 -10.32 19.76 -6.40
CA LEU A 89 -9.74 20.93 -5.73
C LEU A 89 -8.27 21.14 -6.11
N LEU A 90 -7.49 20.07 -6.19
CA LEU A 90 -6.07 20.14 -6.57
C LEU A 90 -5.87 20.49 -8.07
N MET A 91 -6.85 20.24 -8.92
CA MET A 91 -6.82 20.58 -10.33
C MET A 91 -7.15 22.05 -10.62
N ILE A 92 -7.66 22.79 -9.64
CA ILE A 92 -7.99 24.22 -9.83
C ILE A 92 -6.71 24.99 -10.21
N GLY A 93 -6.72 25.63 -11.36
CA GLY A 93 -5.58 26.41 -11.89
C GLY A 93 -4.53 25.60 -12.68
N HIS A 94 -4.61 24.27 -12.70
CA HIS A 94 -3.70 23.39 -13.43
C HIS A 94 -4.42 22.39 -14.35
N MET A 95 -5.67 22.70 -14.70
CA MET A 95 -6.51 21.81 -15.49
C MET A 95 -6.01 21.73 -16.95
N VAL A 96 -5.56 20.55 -17.34
CA VAL A 96 -5.22 20.23 -18.73
C VAL A 96 -6.28 19.25 -19.25
N MET A 97 -6.94 19.60 -20.35
CA MET A 97 -7.93 18.71 -20.97
C MET A 97 -7.22 17.55 -21.67
N PRO A 98 -7.57 16.29 -21.35
CA PRO A 98 -7.02 15.13 -22.02
C PRO A 98 -7.38 15.12 -23.51
N SER A 99 -6.48 14.60 -24.35
CA SER A 99 -6.74 14.35 -25.76
C SER A 99 -7.65 13.12 -25.96
N GLY A 100 -8.18 12.91 -27.17
CA GLY A 100 -9.13 11.82 -27.43
C GLY A 100 -8.62 10.43 -27.01
N VAL A 101 -7.33 10.14 -27.19
CA VAL A 101 -6.71 8.85 -26.80
C VAL A 101 -6.47 8.75 -25.29
N ASP A 102 -6.20 9.86 -24.64
CA ASP A 102 -5.95 9.88 -23.18
C ASP A 102 -7.19 9.44 -22.40
N TRP A 103 -8.40 9.73 -22.89
CA TRP A 103 -9.65 9.27 -22.27
C TRP A 103 -9.76 7.76 -22.19
N VAL A 104 -9.23 7.02 -23.16
CA VAL A 104 -9.21 5.56 -23.15
C VAL A 104 -8.29 5.06 -22.02
N TRP A 105 -7.10 5.64 -21.90
CA TRP A 105 -6.16 5.29 -20.84
C TRP A 105 -6.71 5.65 -19.45
N ILE A 106 -7.30 6.83 -19.30
CA ILE A 106 -7.95 7.27 -18.05
C ILE A 106 -9.06 6.29 -17.66
N PHE A 107 -9.88 5.84 -18.62
CA PHE A 107 -10.94 4.87 -18.35
C PHE A 107 -10.38 3.55 -17.81
N PHE A 108 -9.38 2.96 -18.49
CA PHE A 108 -8.78 1.71 -18.03
C PHE A 108 -8.06 1.85 -16.69
N MET A 109 -7.36 2.95 -16.46
CA MET A 109 -6.72 3.23 -15.17
C MET A 109 -7.75 3.36 -14.06
N SER A 110 -8.83 4.10 -14.28
CA SER A 110 -9.90 4.31 -13.29
C SER A 110 -10.62 3.00 -12.97
N LEU A 111 -10.90 2.18 -13.98
CA LEU A 111 -11.52 0.88 -13.82
C LEU A 111 -10.62 -0.06 -13.00
N SER A 112 -9.34 -0.13 -13.32
CA SER A 112 -8.34 -0.92 -12.59
C SER A 112 -8.20 -0.46 -11.15
N ALA A 113 -8.17 0.85 -10.93
CA ALA A 113 -8.09 1.44 -9.58
C ALA A 113 -9.35 1.12 -8.75
N LEU A 114 -10.53 1.14 -9.37
CA LEU A 114 -11.79 0.76 -8.71
C LEU A 114 -11.76 -0.70 -8.26
N PHE A 115 -11.37 -1.62 -9.15
CA PHE A 115 -11.24 -3.04 -8.81
C PHE A 115 -10.22 -3.26 -7.68
N ALA A 116 -9.07 -2.61 -7.74
CA ALA A 116 -8.06 -2.69 -6.69
C ALA A 116 -8.60 -2.17 -5.35
N GLN A 117 -9.34 -1.06 -5.36
CA GLN A 117 -9.92 -0.48 -4.15
C GLN A 117 -10.99 -1.38 -3.52
N VAL A 118 -11.86 -1.98 -4.36
CA VAL A 118 -12.87 -2.93 -3.89
C VAL A 118 -12.20 -4.17 -3.28
N ALA A 119 -11.23 -4.75 -3.97
CA ALA A 119 -10.50 -5.93 -3.49
C ALA A 119 -9.75 -5.65 -2.18
N LEU A 120 -9.10 -4.48 -2.09
CA LEU A 120 -8.39 -4.05 -0.89
C LEU A 120 -9.34 -3.86 0.30
N THR A 121 -10.46 -3.16 0.08
CA THR A 121 -11.47 -2.94 1.13
C THR A 121 -12.05 -4.28 1.58
N TRP A 122 -12.41 -5.15 0.66
CA TRP A 122 -12.87 -6.51 0.98
C TRP A 122 -11.82 -7.28 1.78
N GLY A 123 -10.55 -7.22 1.38
CA GLY A 123 -9.44 -7.83 2.13
C GLY A 123 -9.33 -7.27 3.55
N CYS A 124 -9.40 -5.95 3.72
CA CYS A 124 -9.31 -5.32 5.05
C CYS A 124 -10.49 -5.66 5.97
N THR A 125 -11.64 -6.03 5.41
CA THR A 125 -12.87 -6.34 6.16
C THR A 125 -13.00 -7.82 6.53
N HIS A 126 -12.47 -8.74 5.69
CA HIS A 126 -12.68 -10.18 5.84
C HIS A 126 -11.42 -10.97 6.21
N ILE A 127 -10.26 -10.38 6.03
CA ILE A 127 -8.98 -11.07 6.17
C ILE A 127 -8.16 -10.43 7.30
N PRO A 128 -7.45 -11.20 8.11
CA PRO A 128 -6.59 -10.65 9.16
C PRO A 128 -5.61 -9.61 8.60
N PRO A 129 -5.41 -8.47 9.29
CA PRO A 129 -4.57 -7.35 8.80
C PRO A 129 -3.16 -7.75 8.39
N VAL A 130 -2.62 -8.79 9.03
CA VAL A 130 -1.28 -9.32 8.71
C VAL A 130 -1.22 -9.89 7.30
N ILE A 131 -2.25 -10.62 6.86
CA ILE A 131 -2.32 -11.22 5.52
C ILE A 131 -2.52 -10.14 4.46
N VAL A 132 -3.36 -9.14 4.75
CA VAL A 132 -3.56 -7.98 3.87
C VAL A 132 -2.24 -7.22 3.68
N THR A 133 -1.50 -7.00 4.76
CA THR A 133 -0.19 -6.36 4.69
C THR A 133 0.79 -7.16 3.83
N PHE A 134 0.77 -8.49 3.92
CA PHE A 134 1.56 -9.36 3.04
C PHE A 134 1.20 -9.17 1.56
N ALA A 135 -0.09 -9.20 1.23
CA ALA A 135 -0.56 -8.98 -0.14
C ALA A 135 -0.09 -7.61 -0.68
N MET A 136 -0.08 -6.57 0.16
CA MET A 136 0.44 -5.25 -0.21
C MET A 136 1.94 -5.25 -0.49
N TYR A 137 2.74 -6.01 0.25
CA TYR A 137 4.17 -6.11 -0.01
C TYR A 137 4.49 -6.87 -1.30
N THR A 138 3.64 -7.80 -1.74
CA THR A 138 3.81 -8.42 -3.07
C THR A 138 3.66 -7.40 -4.20
N GLY A 139 2.92 -6.31 -3.98
CA GLY A 139 2.83 -5.19 -4.92
C GLY A 139 4.19 -4.58 -5.24
N ILE A 140 5.12 -4.50 -4.28
CA ILE A 140 6.48 -3.99 -4.51
C ILE A 140 7.21 -4.85 -5.55
N LEU A 141 7.04 -6.17 -5.49
CA LEU A 141 7.64 -7.09 -6.46
C LEU A 141 7.07 -6.88 -7.87
N PHE A 142 5.76 -6.68 -7.98
CA PHE A 142 5.12 -6.36 -9.25
C PHE A 142 5.62 -5.03 -9.82
N HIS A 143 5.84 -4.02 -8.99
CA HIS A 143 6.41 -2.74 -9.44
C HIS A 143 7.84 -2.90 -9.93
N ILE A 144 8.69 -3.66 -9.22
CA ILE A 144 10.05 -3.96 -9.64
C ILE A 144 10.06 -4.68 -10.99
N LEU A 145 9.23 -5.71 -11.15
CA LEU A 145 9.12 -6.46 -12.40
C LEU A 145 8.57 -5.61 -13.54
N ALA A 146 7.57 -4.78 -13.29
CA ALA A 146 7.02 -3.87 -14.28
C ALA A 146 8.05 -2.82 -14.71
N GLY A 147 8.78 -2.22 -13.78
CA GLY A 147 9.86 -1.27 -14.07
C GLY A 147 10.92 -1.88 -14.98
N TRP A 148 11.32 -3.11 -14.70
CA TRP A 148 12.28 -3.83 -15.53
C TRP A 148 11.72 -4.17 -16.93
N PHE A 149 10.48 -4.68 -16.99
CA PHE A 149 9.91 -5.20 -18.25
C PHE A 149 9.37 -4.09 -19.17
N LEU A 150 8.72 -3.05 -18.60
CA LEU A 150 8.06 -2.00 -19.37
C LEU A 150 8.96 -0.80 -19.63
N TRP A 151 9.82 -0.45 -18.69
CA TRP A 151 10.69 0.74 -18.80
C TRP A 151 12.17 0.39 -18.97
N GLY A 152 12.55 -0.90 -18.99
CA GLY A 152 13.93 -1.33 -19.16
C GLY A 152 14.83 -0.88 -18.01
N GLU A 153 14.27 -0.61 -16.82
CA GLU A 153 15.05 -0.20 -15.66
C GLU A 153 16.07 -1.26 -15.27
N ARG A 154 17.32 -0.87 -15.10
CA ARG A 154 18.36 -1.80 -14.62
C ARG A 154 18.20 -2.01 -13.13
N LEU A 155 17.78 -3.21 -12.76
CA LEU A 155 17.68 -3.61 -11.36
C LEU A 155 19.10 -3.69 -10.75
N THR A 156 19.28 -2.94 -9.67
CA THR A 156 20.51 -3.02 -8.88
C THR A 156 20.52 -4.32 -8.05
N LEU A 157 21.72 -4.76 -7.64
CA LEU A 157 21.85 -5.90 -6.70
C LEU A 157 21.04 -5.66 -5.41
N PHE A 158 20.96 -4.41 -4.97
CA PHE A 158 20.14 -4.03 -3.80
C PHE A 158 18.64 -4.25 -4.02
N SER A 159 18.14 -4.00 -5.23
CA SER A 159 16.73 -4.26 -5.58
C SER A 159 16.42 -5.75 -5.56
N TRP A 160 17.29 -6.59 -6.10
CA TRP A 160 17.13 -8.05 -6.08
C TRP A 160 17.20 -8.62 -4.66
N THR A 161 18.21 -8.23 -3.89
CA THR A 161 18.38 -8.72 -2.51
C THR A 161 17.25 -8.23 -1.61
N GLY A 162 16.85 -6.96 -1.73
CA GLY A 162 15.72 -6.41 -0.99
C GLY A 162 14.40 -7.10 -1.33
N GLY A 163 14.14 -7.36 -2.61
CA GLY A 163 12.98 -8.14 -3.07
C GLY A 163 12.96 -9.55 -2.48
N ALA A 164 14.08 -10.26 -2.51
CA ALA A 164 14.20 -11.60 -1.92
C ALA A 164 13.94 -11.57 -0.39
N VAL A 165 14.46 -10.58 0.32
CA VAL A 165 14.23 -10.41 1.77
C VAL A 165 12.75 -10.15 2.07
N ILE A 166 12.06 -9.34 1.26
CA ILE A 166 10.62 -9.10 1.40
C ILE A 166 9.83 -10.40 1.22
N VAL A 167 10.11 -11.17 0.16
CA VAL A 167 9.44 -12.45 -0.10
C VAL A 167 9.65 -13.42 1.05
N PHE A 168 10.90 -13.59 1.49
CA PHE A 168 11.23 -14.48 2.58
C PHE A 168 10.57 -14.08 3.91
N GLY A 169 10.70 -12.81 4.29
CA GLY A 169 10.09 -12.28 5.51
C GLY A 169 8.57 -12.43 5.52
N SER A 170 7.96 -12.18 4.36
CA SER A 170 6.53 -12.28 4.16
C SER A 170 6.03 -13.73 4.22
N ALA A 171 6.73 -14.67 3.58
CA ALA A 171 6.41 -16.10 3.64
C ALA A 171 6.50 -16.66 5.06
N MET A 172 7.55 -16.27 5.80
CA MET A 172 7.73 -16.67 7.20
C MET A 172 6.66 -16.07 8.12
N LEU A 173 6.27 -14.83 7.86
CA LEU A 173 5.17 -14.19 8.59
C LEU A 173 3.86 -14.98 8.42
N LEU A 174 3.50 -15.33 7.17
CA LEU A 174 2.32 -16.14 6.86
C LEU A 174 2.36 -17.52 7.52
N TRP A 175 3.52 -18.19 7.44
CA TRP A 175 3.66 -19.51 8.03
C TRP A 175 3.46 -19.50 9.54
N LYS A 176 3.96 -18.46 10.20
CA LYS A 176 3.87 -18.33 11.66
C LYS A 176 2.47 -17.93 12.14
N THR A 177 1.77 -17.07 11.37
CA THR A 177 0.38 -16.70 11.68
C THR A 177 -0.62 -17.82 11.44
N ARG A 178 -0.30 -18.78 10.56
CA ARG A 178 -1.12 -19.99 10.33
C ARG A 178 -1.03 -21.01 11.47
N LYS A 179 0.06 -20.98 12.26
CA LYS A 179 0.32 -21.92 13.36
C LYS A 179 -0.05 -21.40 14.74
N SER A 180 -0.49 -20.15 14.84
CA SER A 180 -0.93 -19.51 16.09
C SER A 180 -2.44 -19.38 16.14
#